data_f23e64721b5de2e43829d97360451aed
#
_entry.id   f23e64721b5de2e43829d97360451aed
#
_cell.length_a   1.000
_cell.length_b   1.000
_cell.length_c   1.000
_cell.angle_alpha   90.00
_cell.angle_beta   90.00
_cell.angle_gamma   90.00
#
_symmetry.space_group_name_H-M   'P 1'
#
loop_
_entity.id
_entity.type
_entity.pdbx_description
1 polymer ?
#
loop_
_entity_poly.entity_id
_entity_poly.type
_entity_poly.pdbx_seq_one_letter_code
_entity_poly.pdbx_strand_id
1 'polypeptide(L)' 'MKKLAIGIDIGGINTAFGLVDEQGEVYAESVISTRKYPFVEDYPSYVADLSEALHTLCNELQFEYELVGIGIGA' A
#
# COMPACT_ATOMS: atom_id res chain seq x y z
N MET A 1 -0.74 -20.56 7.63
CA MET A 1 -0.64 -19.10 7.66
C MET A 1 -1.26 -18.53 6.38
N LYS A 2 -2.09 -17.52 6.52
CA LYS A 2 -2.73 -16.88 5.37
C LYS A 2 -1.71 -16.15 4.51
N LYS A 3 -1.84 -16.25 3.20
CA LYS A 3 -0.95 -15.57 2.26
C LYS A 3 -1.63 -14.32 1.73
N LEU A 4 -0.99 -13.18 1.89
CA LEU A 4 -1.51 -11.89 1.45
C LEU A 4 -0.51 -11.20 0.53
N ALA A 5 -1.04 -10.37 -0.37
CA ALA A 5 -0.22 -9.51 -1.22
C ALA A 5 -0.58 -8.05 -0.94
N ILE A 6 0.37 -7.17 -1.19
CA ILE A 6 0.12 -5.73 -1.16
C ILE A 6 -0.29 -5.31 -2.57
N GLY A 7 -1.44 -4.64 -2.69
CA GLY A 7 -1.84 -4.00 -3.93
C GLY A 7 -1.70 -2.49 -3.76
N ILE A 8 -1.10 -1.83 -4.75
CA ILE A 8 -0.93 -0.38 -4.76
C ILE A 8 -1.47 0.16 -6.07
N ASP A 9 -2.35 1.14 -5.99
CA ASP A 9 -2.91 1.83 -7.15
C ASP A 9 -2.54 3.30 -7.07
N ILE A 10 -1.66 3.74 -7.96
CA ILE A 10 -1.14 5.11 -7.95
C ILE A 10 -1.97 5.96 -8.89
N GLY A 11 -2.81 6.81 -8.33
CA GLY A 11 -3.57 7.79 -9.08
C GLY A 11 -2.95 9.17 -9.01
N GLY A 12 -3.43 10.08 -9.84
CA GLY A 12 -2.92 11.45 -9.86
C GLY A 12 -3.25 12.25 -8.60
N ILE A 13 -4.35 11.89 -7.93
CA ILE A 13 -4.81 12.59 -6.72
C ILE A 13 -4.48 11.78 -5.47
N ASN A 14 -4.77 10.49 -5.50
CA ASN A 14 -4.59 9.61 -4.36
C ASN A 14 -3.85 8.34 -4.75
N THR A 15 -3.07 7.81 -3.82
CA THR A 15 -2.47 6.48 -3.93
C THR A 15 -3.18 5.58 -2.93
N ALA A 16 -3.91 4.58 -3.43
CA ALA A 16 -4.62 3.61 -2.62
C ALA A 16 -3.80 2.33 -2.50
N PHE A 17 -3.85 1.69 -1.35
CA PHE A 17 -3.11 0.45 -1.14
C PHE A 17 -3.83 -0.43 -0.13
N GLY A 18 -3.58 -1.74 -0.21
CA GLY A 18 -4.26 -2.68 0.68
C GLY A 18 -3.59 -4.04 0.71
N LEU A 19 -4.04 -4.86 1.64
CA LEU A 19 -3.64 -6.25 1.79
C LEU A 19 -4.79 -7.14 1.30
N VAL A 20 -4.50 -7.99 0.34
CA VAL A 20 -5.52 -8.83 -0.30
C VAL A 20 -5.06 -10.29 -0.34
N ASP A 21 -6.00 -11.22 -0.32
CA ASP A 21 -5.70 -12.64 -0.45
C ASP A 21 -5.84 -13.12 -1.91
N GLU A 22 -5.67 -14.43 -2.12
CA GLU A 22 -5.72 -15.03 -3.44
C GLU A 22 -7.09 -14.90 -4.11
N GLN A 23 -8.14 -14.75 -3.32
CA GLN A 23 -9.50 -14.59 -3.82
C GLN A 23 -9.87 -13.12 -4.06
N GLY A 24 -8.95 -12.20 -3.79
CA GLY A 24 -9.20 -10.78 -3.94
C GLY A 24 -9.90 -10.13 -2.76
N GLU A 25 -10.02 -10.84 -1.63
CA GLU A 25 -10.62 -10.27 -0.44
C GLU A 25 -9.65 -9.32 0.23
N VAL A 26 -10.11 -8.11 0.55
CA VAL A 26 -9.32 -7.06 1.16
C VAL A 26 -9.40 -7.17 2.68
N TYR A 27 -8.25 -7.26 3.33
CA TYR A 27 -8.17 -7.38 4.79
C TYR A 27 -7.83 -6.07 5.48
N ALA A 28 -7.17 -5.18 4.77
CA ALA A 28 -6.86 -3.85 5.28
C ALA A 28 -6.58 -2.95 4.08
N GLU A 29 -6.98 -1.70 4.17
CA GLU A 29 -6.70 -0.74 3.08
C GLU A 29 -6.56 0.66 3.63
N SER A 30 -5.83 1.50 2.91
CA SER A 30 -5.63 2.89 3.26
C SER A 30 -5.29 3.70 2.02
N VAL A 31 -5.09 4.98 2.18
CA VAL A 31 -4.80 5.89 1.07
C VAL A 31 -3.91 7.02 1.56
N ILE A 32 -2.99 7.47 0.68
CA ILE A 32 -2.27 8.73 0.90
C ILE A 32 -2.50 9.63 -0.30
N SER A 33 -2.26 10.93 -0.12
CA SER A 33 -2.44 11.90 -1.20
C SER A 33 -1.22 11.90 -2.11
N THR A 34 -1.42 11.54 -3.39
CA THR A 34 -0.36 11.68 -4.41
C THR A 34 -0.13 13.14 -4.73
N ARG A 35 -1.18 13.96 -4.66
CA ARG A 35 -1.15 15.35 -5.06
C ARG A 35 -0.25 16.23 -4.18
N LYS A 36 0.12 15.76 -2.98
CA LYS A 36 1.07 16.44 -2.10
C LYS A 36 2.50 16.42 -2.64
N TYR A 37 2.77 15.60 -3.67
CA TYR A 37 4.13 15.36 -4.19
C TYR A 37 4.17 15.66 -5.69
N PRO A 38 3.92 16.92 -6.11
CA PRO A 38 3.73 17.23 -7.52
C PRO A 38 5.02 17.27 -8.36
N PHE A 39 6.18 17.36 -7.70
CA PHE A 39 7.45 17.53 -8.39
C PHE A 39 8.35 16.32 -8.23
N VAL A 40 9.26 16.14 -9.20
CA VAL A 40 10.25 15.05 -9.16
C VAL A 40 11.07 15.08 -7.87
N GLU A 41 11.38 16.28 -7.37
CA GLU A 41 12.14 16.46 -6.14
C GLU A 41 11.41 15.92 -4.91
N ASP A 42 10.09 15.75 -4.99
CA ASP A 42 9.27 15.24 -3.89
C ASP A 42 9.22 13.71 -3.86
N TYR A 43 9.70 13.02 -4.89
CA TYR A 43 9.57 11.57 -4.99
C TYR A 43 10.24 10.80 -3.84
N PRO A 44 11.42 11.19 -3.35
CA PRO A 44 11.98 10.51 -2.18
C PRO A 44 11.08 10.60 -0.95
N SER A 45 10.46 11.76 -0.72
CA SER A 45 9.51 11.94 0.37
C SER A 45 8.24 11.10 0.16
N TYR A 46 7.75 11.06 -1.07
CA TYR A 46 6.59 10.25 -1.42
C TYR A 46 6.85 8.76 -1.13
N VAL A 47 7.98 8.24 -1.57
CA VAL A 47 8.34 6.84 -1.35
C VAL A 47 8.48 6.54 0.14
N ALA A 48 9.11 7.45 0.89
CA ALA A 48 9.29 7.29 2.33
C ALA A 48 7.93 7.27 3.05
N ASP A 49 7.04 8.18 2.70
CA ASP A 49 5.72 8.27 3.32
C ASP A 49 4.84 7.07 2.95
N LEU A 50 4.90 6.63 1.70
CA LEU A 50 4.18 5.44 1.27
C LEU A 50 4.69 4.20 2.00
N SER A 51 6.00 4.05 2.13
CA SER A 51 6.61 2.93 2.84
C SER A 51 6.17 2.90 4.30
N GLU A 52 6.17 4.05 4.97
CA GLU A 52 5.71 4.15 6.35
C GLU A 52 4.24 3.78 6.48
N ALA A 53 3.41 4.27 5.57
CA ALA A 53 1.98 3.97 5.56
C ALA A 53 1.73 2.47 5.34
N LEU A 54 2.51 1.84 4.46
CA LEU A 54 2.42 0.40 4.23
C LEU A 54 2.81 -0.40 5.47
N HIS A 55 3.88 0.01 6.16
CA HIS A 55 4.28 -0.64 7.41
C HIS A 55 3.18 -0.54 8.46
N THR A 56 2.58 0.63 8.60
CA THR A 56 1.47 0.83 9.52
C THR A 56 0.31 -0.10 9.18
N LEU A 57 -0.04 -0.18 7.90
CA LEU A 57 -1.13 -1.04 7.45
C LEU A 57 -0.85 -2.51 7.75
N CYS A 58 0.35 -2.97 7.47
CA CYS A 58 0.74 -4.37 7.71
C CYS A 58 0.67 -4.74 9.19
N ASN A 59 0.84 -3.76 10.07
CA ASN A 59 0.80 -3.99 11.52
C ASN A 59 -0.61 -3.90 12.10
N GLU A 60 -1.61 -3.54 11.31
CA GLU A 60 -3.00 -3.45 11.79
C GLU A 60 -3.68 -4.80 11.96
N LEU A 61 -3.22 -5.83 11.24
CA LEU A 61 -3.87 -7.14 11.29
C LEU A 61 -3.57 -7.85 12.61
N GLN A 62 -4.59 -8.50 13.15
CA GLN A 62 -4.53 -9.17 14.46
C GLN A 62 -4.16 -10.65 14.36
N PHE A 63 -3.76 -11.11 13.19
CA PHE A 63 -3.36 -12.50 12.95
C PHE A 63 -2.07 -12.54 12.15
N GLU A 64 -1.36 -13.67 12.24
CA GLU A 64 -0.14 -13.87 11.46
C GLU A 64 -0.47 -14.17 10.01
N TYR A 65 0.33 -13.62 9.11
CA TYR A 65 0.19 -13.85 7.68
C TYR A 65 1.56 -13.76 7.00
N GLU A 66 1.62 -14.27 5.78
CA GLU A 66 2.83 -14.23 4.96
C GLU A 66 2.60 -13.28 3.79
N LEU A 67 3.50 -12.31 3.61
CA LEU A 67 3.48 -11.46 2.42
C LEU A 67 4.15 -12.20 1.28
N VAL A 68 3.40 -12.41 0.19
CA VAL A 68 3.89 -13.19 -0.96
C VAL A 68 4.18 -12.35 -2.18
N GLY A 69 3.83 -11.06 -2.17
CA GLY A 69 4.12 -10.22 -3.31
C GLY A 69 3.57 -8.81 -3.18
N ILE A 70 3.96 -7.96 -4.12
CA ILE A 70 3.49 -6.58 -4.24
C ILE A 70 3.13 -6.35 -5.71
N GLY A 71 1.91 -5.87 -5.95
CA GLY A 71 1.47 -5.46 -7.26
C GLY A 71 1.25 -3.96 -7.29
N ILE A 72 1.72 -3.30 -8.35
CA ILE A 72 1.59 -1.85 -8.49
C ILE A 72 0.92 -1.54 -9.82
N GLY A 73 -0.17 -0.76 -9.76
CA GLY A 73 -0.84 -0.21 -10.92
C GLY A 73 -0.75 1.30 -10.92
N ALA A 74 -0.76 1.88 -12.09
CA ALA A 74 -0.70 3.35 -12.23
C ALA A 74 -1.63 3.84 -13.35
#